data_06d998d2eff9790bd76f4d74b5f882be
#
_entry.id   06d998d2eff9790bd76f4d74b5f882be
#
_cell.length_a   1.000
_cell.length_b   1.000
_cell.length_c   1.000
_cell.angle_alpha   90.00
_cell.angle_beta   90.00
_cell.angle_gamma   90.00
#
_symmetry.space_group_name_H-M   'P 1'
#
loop_
_entity.id
_entity.type
_entity.pdbx_description
1 polymer ?
#
loop_
_entity_poly.entity_id
_entity_poly.type
_entity_poly.pdbx_seq_one_letter_code
_entity_poly.pdbx_strand_id
1 'polypeptide(L)'
;MKLTVNQILHTEGFEKFRVICGNRGLNREVSSVSVIDAPDIYNWLQGGEILLTSGYIFKDNTEYLLELIEKIAKNGAAALFIKLGRFIDGMPDEVHIKADELSFPIVYMPFSFSFVDVITPVLTKANSRQLEIIKKSEKIHCIFTNIAIRQEGIGKVLEYLSDLIGQEVAFVDNIKQRVFCSNDEMEINMENYMSKYPCFPITVTRKTYGYLVVNETKYKANEYDLIAIEHASTIIKLEIQREISNDEIERKYRDNLVLDIIYNNINNQDELR
;
A
#
# COMPACT_ATOMS: atom_id res chain seq x y z
N MET A 1 -2.13 6.36 -3.53
CA MET A 1 -1.78 7.82 -3.30
C MET A 1 -2.30 8.25 -1.94
N LYS A 2 -1.48 8.67 -1.00
CA LYS A 2 -1.90 9.05 0.36
C LYS A 2 -2.62 10.40 0.38
N LEU A 3 -3.55 10.60 1.31
CA LEU A 3 -4.28 11.86 1.46
C LEU A 3 -3.28 12.98 1.83
N THR A 4 -3.35 14.13 1.16
CA THR A 4 -2.41 15.25 1.40
C THR A 4 -3.13 16.50 1.84
N VAL A 5 -2.38 17.44 2.47
CA VAL A 5 -2.89 18.77 2.86
C VAL A 5 -3.52 19.48 1.66
N ASN A 6 -2.87 19.43 0.49
CA ASN A 6 -3.39 20.01 -0.74
C ASN A 6 -4.76 19.43 -1.12
N GLN A 7 -4.93 18.11 -1.03
CA GLN A 7 -6.20 17.45 -1.35
C GLN A 7 -7.32 17.81 -0.35
N ILE A 8 -6.96 18.06 0.92
CA ILE A 8 -7.92 18.55 1.93
C ILE A 8 -8.38 19.96 1.59
N LEU A 9 -7.46 20.86 1.27
CA LEU A 9 -7.80 22.25 0.94
C LEU A 9 -8.67 22.38 -0.33
N HIS A 10 -8.62 21.40 -1.23
CA HIS A 10 -9.48 21.33 -2.42
C HIS A 10 -10.78 20.53 -2.19
N THR A 11 -11.09 20.16 -0.94
CA THR A 11 -12.37 19.51 -0.60
C THR A 11 -13.47 20.56 -0.45
N GLU A 12 -14.68 20.20 -0.84
CA GLU A 12 -15.88 21.04 -0.62
C GLU A 12 -15.98 21.48 0.84
N GLY A 13 -16.22 22.77 1.05
CA GLY A 13 -16.28 23.39 2.37
C GLY A 13 -14.96 24.07 2.81
N PHE A 14 -13.85 23.86 2.10
CA PHE A 14 -12.55 24.47 2.46
C PHE A 14 -12.18 25.68 1.57
N GLU A 15 -13.07 26.19 0.73
CA GLU A 15 -12.80 27.26 -0.24
C GLU A 15 -12.35 28.57 0.42
N LYS A 16 -12.71 28.79 1.68
CA LYS A 16 -12.35 29.98 2.46
C LYS A 16 -11.04 29.83 3.24
N PHE A 17 -10.48 28.63 3.26
CA PHE A 17 -9.19 28.38 3.91
C PHE A 17 -8.07 28.85 2.99
N ARG A 18 -7.02 29.45 3.54
CA ARG A 18 -5.89 29.99 2.79
C ARG A 18 -4.57 29.59 3.41
N VAL A 19 -3.65 29.13 2.59
CA VAL A 19 -2.27 28.87 3.05
C VAL A 19 -1.61 30.22 3.32
N ILE A 20 -1.10 30.39 4.54
CA ILE A 20 -0.39 31.59 4.98
C ILE A 20 1.09 31.47 4.59
N CYS A 21 1.73 30.33 4.92
CA CYS A 21 3.13 30.03 4.65
C CYS A 21 3.34 28.52 4.57
N GLY A 22 4.57 28.09 4.25
CA GLY A 22 4.90 26.66 4.14
C GLY A 22 4.34 25.97 2.90
N ASN A 23 4.11 26.68 1.79
CA ASN A 23 3.50 26.15 0.57
C ASN A 23 4.19 24.88 0.02
N ARG A 24 5.51 24.75 0.20
CA ARG A 24 6.24 23.56 -0.26
C ARG A 24 5.83 22.28 0.46
N GLY A 25 5.20 22.40 1.63
CA GLY A 25 4.74 21.29 2.44
C GLY A 25 3.33 20.80 2.14
N LEU A 26 2.62 21.31 1.14
CA LEU A 26 1.24 20.94 0.83
C LEU A 26 1.08 19.45 0.43
N ASN A 27 2.16 18.78 0.06
CA ASN A 27 2.17 17.35 -0.24
C ASN A 27 2.40 16.46 1.01
N ARG A 28 2.51 17.05 2.23
CA ARG A 28 2.57 16.27 3.47
C ARG A 28 1.32 15.42 3.63
N GLU A 29 1.53 14.19 4.08
CA GLU A 29 0.46 13.20 4.26
C GLU A 29 -0.40 13.55 5.47
N VAL A 30 -1.72 13.35 5.31
CA VAL A 30 -2.71 13.57 6.37
C VAL A 30 -3.30 12.23 6.77
N SER A 31 -3.16 11.90 8.06
CA SER A 31 -3.71 10.68 8.67
C SER A 31 -4.85 10.98 9.65
N SER A 32 -4.78 12.11 10.35
CA SER A 32 -5.72 12.46 11.42
C SER A 32 -5.79 13.97 11.64
N VAL A 33 -6.65 14.36 12.56
CA VAL A 33 -6.82 15.76 13.01
C VAL A 33 -6.78 15.79 14.53
N SER A 34 -6.05 16.74 15.10
CA SER A 34 -6.01 16.98 16.54
C SER A 34 -6.18 18.46 16.84
N VAL A 35 -6.63 18.77 18.06
CA VAL A 35 -6.76 20.15 18.53
C VAL A 35 -5.62 20.41 19.53
N ILE A 36 -4.97 21.57 19.39
CA ILE A 36 -3.95 22.00 20.34
C ILE A 36 -4.66 22.53 21.58
N ASP A 37 -4.68 21.75 22.65
CA ASP A 37 -5.25 22.06 23.96
C ASP A 37 -4.18 22.30 25.04
N ALA A 38 -2.94 21.80 24.80
CA ALA A 38 -1.82 21.90 25.72
C ALA A 38 -0.53 22.36 25.01
N PRO A 39 0.37 23.01 25.72
CA PRO A 39 1.62 23.53 25.15
C PRO A 39 2.60 22.44 24.70
N ASP A 40 2.51 21.25 25.22
CA ASP A 40 3.41 20.13 24.95
C ASP A 40 2.82 19.09 23.98
N ILE A 41 1.83 19.47 23.15
CA ILE A 41 1.13 18.61 22.17
C ILE A 41 2.09 17.78 21.30
N TYR A 42 3.28 18.32 21.01
CA TYR A 42 4.29 17.65 20.18
C TYR A 42 4.77 16.29 20.73
N ASN A 43 4.61 16.05 22.04
CA ASN A 43 4.97 14.77 22.69
C ASN A 43 3.98 13.64 22.34
N TRP A 44 2.80 13.98 21.84
CA TRP A 44 1.69 13.03 21.60
C TRP A 44 1.43 12.78 20.11
N LEU A 45 2.18 13.46 19.23
CA LEU A 45 2.03 13.30 17.78
C LEU A 45 2.54 11.93 17.31
N GLN A 46 1.77 11.31 16.43
CA GLN A 46 2.12 10.06 15.76
C GLN A 46 2.60 10.27 14.31
N GLY A 47 2.43 11.51 13.81
CA GLY A 47 2.76 11.92 12.45
C GLY A 47 1.54 11.93 11.51
N GLY A 48 1.50 12.95 10.65
CA GLY A 48 0.40 13.13 9.70
C GLY A 48 -0.84 13.85 10.24
N GLU A 49 -0.77 14.44 11.45
CA GLU A 49 -1.88 15.19 12.01
C GLU A 49 -2.00 16.59 11.38
N ILE A 50 -3.25 16.99 11.06
CA ILE A 50 -3.60 18.41 10.96
C ILE A 50 -3.90 18.91 12.36
N LEU A 51 -3.16 19.92 12.82
CA LEU A 51 -3.34 20.52 14.13
C LEU A 51 -4.25 21.74 14.02
N LEU A 52 -5.29 21.82 14.86
CA LEU A 52 -6.23 22.92 14.90
C LEU A 52 -6.00 23.77 16.14
N THR A 53 -5.98 25.08 15.98
CA THR A 53 -5.85 26.01 17.11
C THR A 53 -6.65 27.28 16.91
N SER A 54 -7.14 27.84 18.02
CA SER A 54 -7.70 29.19 18.02
C SER A 54 -6.65 30.29 18.14
N GLY A 55 -5.37 29.91 18.36
CA GLY A 55 -4.29 30.83 18.63
C GLY A 55 -4.19 31.32 20.09
N TYR A 56 -5.13 30.92 20.97
CA TYR A 56 -5.18 31.42 22.34
C TYR A 56 -3.90 31.12 23.16
N ILE A 57 -3.33 29.93 22.97
CA ILE A 57 -2.11 29.50 23.67
C ILE A 57 -0.89 30.38 23.32
N PHE A 58 -0.91 31.03 22.16
CA PHE A 58 0.18 31.87 21.65
C PHE A 58 -0.07 33.36 21.83
N LYS A 59 -1.22 33.73 22.40
CA LYS A 59 -1.53 35.12 22.70
C LYS A 59 -0.37 35.69 23.52
N ASP A 60 0.28 36.73 23.02
CA ASP A 60 1.38 37.42 23.69
C ASP A 60 2.74 36.68 23.73
N ASN A 61 2.92 35.53 23.03
CA ASN A 61 4.17 34.79 23.03
C ASN A 61 4.54 34.21 21.66
N THR A 62 5.18 35.05 20.84
CA THR A 62 5.65 34.67 19.49
C THR A 62 6.78 33.65 19.53
N GLU A 63 7.67 33.76 20.51
CA GLU A 63 8.81 32.86 20.66
C GLU A 63 8.34 31.43 20.91
N TYR A 64 7.33 31.26 21.74
CA TYR A 64 6.72 29.95 21.98
C TYR A 64 6.04 29.40 20.73
N LEU A 65 5.38 30.23 19.88
CA LEU A 65 4.80 29.80 18.62
C LEU A 65 5.88 29.27 17.66
N LEU A 66 7.03 29.93 17.57
CA LEU A 66 8.17 29.50 16.75
C LEU A 66 8.72 28.14 17.23
N GLU A 67 8.94 27.99 18.52
CA GLU A 67 9.43 26.74 19.11
C GLU A 67 8.46 25.58 18.87
N LEU A 68 7.15 25.84 19.02
CA LEU A 68 6.14 24.84 18.79
C LEU A 68 6.10 24.39 17.31
N ILE A 69 6.11 25.35 16.36
CA ILE A 69 6.12 25.03 14.92
C ILE A 69 7.31 24.12 14.58
N GLU A 70 8.49 24.43 15.12
CA GLU A 70 9.66 23.60 14.89
C GLU A 70 9.46 22.17 15.43
N LYS A 71 8.94 22.03 16.64
CA LYS A 71 8.71 20.73 17.28
C LYS A 71 7.63 19.90 16.56
N ILE A 72 6.48 20.52 16.23
CA ILE A 72 5.40 19.78 15.55
C ILE A 72 5.79 19.40 14.12
N ALA A 73 6.52 20.26 13.39
CA ALA A 73 6.99 19.96 12.05
C ALA A 73 8.01 18.80 12.06
N LYS A 74 8.94 18.76 13.05
CA LYS A 74 9.92 17.67 13.23
C LYS A 74 9.26 16.35 13.64
N ASN A 75 8.19 16.40 14.43
CA ASN A 75 7.43 15.22 14.85
C ASN A 75 6.42 14.76 13.79
N GLY A 76 6.50 15.31 12.57
CA GLY A 76 5.77 14.79 11.41
C GLY A 76 4.34 15.29 11.26
N ALA A 77 3.91 16.31 12.01
CA ALA A 77 2.59 16.92 11.78
C ALA A 77 2.44 17.36 10.31
N ALA A 78 1.23 17.24 9.76
CA ALA A 78 0.95 17.55 8.37
C ALA A 78 0.83 19.06 8.13
N ALA A 79 0.08 19.76 8.99
CA ALA A 79 -0.17 21.21 8.89
C ALA A 79 -0.68 21.78 10.22
N LEU A 80 -0.59 23.09 10.35
CA LEU A 80 -1.26 23.86 11.41
C LEU A 80 -2.39 24.71 10.80
N PHE A 81 -3.61 24.48 11.25
CA PHE A 81 -4.78 25.32 10.90
C PHE A 81 -5.10 26.25 12.05
N ILE A 82 -5.01 27.55 11.82
CA ILE A 82 -5.11 28.58 12.85
C ILE A 82 -6.18 29.61 12.56
N LYS A 83 -6.96 29.98 13.58
CA LYS A 83 -7.88 31.12 13.54
C LYS A 83 -7.14 32.41 13.85
N LEU A 84 -7.11 33.35 12.92
CA LEU A 84 -6.56 34.68 13.11
C LEU A 84 -7.66 35.71 13.34
N GLY A 85 -7.31 36.83 13.94
CA GLY A 85 -8.21 37.96 14.17
C GLY A 85 -8.91 38.01 15.52
N ARG A 86 -8.57 37.10 16.46
CA ARG A 86 -9.13 37.14 17.82
C ARG A 86 -8.07 37.16 18.93
N PHE A 87 -7.10 36.27 18.83
CA PHE A 87 -6.02 36.13 19.81
C PHE A 87 -4.66 36.45 19.21
N ILE A 88 -4.56 36.31 17.89
CA ILE A 88 -3.42 36.68 17.07
C ILE A 88 -3.99 37.41 15.85
N ASP A 89 -3.59 38.67 15.65
CA ASP A 89 -4.11 39.50 14.55
C ASP A 89 -3.53 39.08 13.19
N GLY A 90 -2.29 38.61 13.17
CA GLY A 90 -1.60 38.14 11.97
C GLY A 90 -0.44 37.20 12.33
N MET A 91 0.09 36.53 11.33
CA MET A 91 1.24 35.65 11.51
C MET A 91 2.52 36.51 11.48
N PRO A 92 3.41 36.43 12.48
CA PRO A 92 4.69 37.15 12.50
C PRO A 92 5.60 36.73 11.34
N ASP A 93 6.41 37.65 10.82
CA ASP A 93 7.33 37.39 9.69
C ASP A 93 8.33 36.26 10.00
N GLU A 94 8.80 36.17 11.24
CA GLU A 94 9.70 35.12 11.71
C GLU A 94 9.07 33.73 11.60
N VAL A 95 7.76 33.65 11.82
CA VAL A 95 6.99 32.40 11.66
C VAL A 95 6.86 32.01 10.20
N HIS A 96 6.63 33.01 9.30
CA HIS A 96 6.62 32.78 7.86
C HIS A 96 7.94 32.16 7.39
N ILE A 97 9.06 32.78 7.76
CA ILE A 97 10.40 32.30 7.38
C ILE A 97 10.61 30.86 7.90
N LYS A 98 10.32 30.62 9.18
CA LYS A 98 10.51 29.31 9.79
C LYS A 98 9.64 28.22 9.17
N ALA A 99 8.39 28.50 8.91
CA ALA A 99 7.46 27.56 8.29
C ALA A 99 7.87 27.22 6.84
N ASP A 100 8.38 28.19 6.08
CA ASP A 100 8.88 27.97 4.71
C ASP A 100 10.18 27.16 4.72
N GLU A 101 11.11 27.41 5.65
CA GLU A 101 12.32 26.60 5.85
C GLU A 101 11.98 25.12 6.14
N LEU A 102 11.01 24.89 7.02
CA LEU A 102 10.58 23.56 7.42
C LEU A 102 9.63 22.88 6.40
N SER A 103 9.23 23.64 5.36
CA SER A 103 8.17 23.21 4.45
C SER A 103 6.95 22.70 5.23
N PHE A 104 6.50 23.50 6.20
CA PHE A 104 5.40 23.17 7.09
C PHE A 104 4.22 24.10 6.87
N PRO A 105 3.09 23.63 6.30
CA PRO A 105 1.95 24.46 5.95
C PRO A 105 1.27 25.04 7.20
N ILE A 106 1.12 26.36 7.22
CA ILE A 106 0.24 27.06 8.15
C ILE A 106 -0.93 27.61 7.35
N VAL A 107 -2.14 27.23 7.76
CA VAL A 107 -3.38 27.53 7.04
C VAL A 107 -4.30 28.38 7.89
N TYR A 108 -4.74 29.50 7.32
CA TYR A 108 -5.81 30.31 7.89
C TYR A 108 -7.13 29.55 7.88
N MET A 109 -7.76 29.44 9.06
CA MET A 109 -9.10 28.91 9.23
C MET A 109 -10.06 30.05 9.59
N PRO A 110 -11.14 30.30 8.80
CA PRO A 110 -12.11 31.34 9.14
C PRO A 110 -12.79 31.12 10.49
N PHE A 111 -13.08 32.21 11.17
CA PHE A 111 -13.67 32.17 12.52
C PHE A 111 -15.08 31.54 12.54
N SER A 112 -15.80 31.64 11.42
CA SER A 112 -17.14 31.05 11.24
C SER A 112 -17.15 29.52 11.23
N PHE A 113 -15.99 28.88 11.04
CA PHE A 113 -15.87 27.40 11.08
C PHE A 113 -15.59 26.94 12.50
N SER A 114 -16.29 25.92 12.96
CA SER A 114 -15.95 25.18 14.17
C SER A 114 -14.81 24.19 13.88
N PHE A 115 -14.16 23.66 14.90
CA PHE A 115 -13.18 22.60 14.70
C PHE A 115 -13.81 21.33 14.12
N VAL A 116 -15.04 21.04 14.49
CA VAL A 116 -15.79 19.88 13.96
C VAL A 116 -16.00 19.97 12.46
N ASP A 117 -16.18 21.18 11.91
CA ASP A 117 -16.33 21.39 10.46
C ASP A 117 -15.05 21.05 9.67
N VAL A 118 -13.90 20.96 10.36
CA VAL A 118 -12.64 20.47 9.79
C VAL A 118 -12.44 18.99 10.10
N ILE A 119 -12.65 18.59 11.35
CA ILE A 119 -12.40 17.22 11.81
C ILE A 119 -13.22 16.21 11.00
N THR A 120 -14.54 16.45 10.88
CA THR A 120 -15.44 15.49 10.22
C THR A 120 -15.11 15.22 8.77
N PRO A 121 -14.94 16.23 7.88
CA PRO A 121 -14.58 15.98 6.48
C PRO A 121 -13.21 15.32 6.31
N VAL A 122 -12.22 15.74 7.11
CA VAL A 122 -10.85 15.16 7.02
C VAL A 122 -10.87 13.69 7.41
N LEU A 123 -11.49 13.33 8.55
CA LEU A 123 -11.58 11.93 9.00
C LEU A 123 -12.44 11.09 8.05
N THR A 124 -13.54 11.64 7.55
CA THR A 124 -14.36 10.93 6.55
C THR A 124 -13.56 10.63 5.30
N LYS A 125 -12.75 11.58 4.80
CA LYS A 125 -11.94 11.39 3.61
C LYS A 125 -10.76 10.46 3.84
N ALA A 126 -10.13 10.52 5.01
CA ALA A 126 -9.08 9.57 5.39
C ALA A 126 -9.62 8.13 5.50
N ASN A 127 -10.78 7.96 6.14
CA ASN A 127 -11.40 6.65 6.34
C ASN A 127 -12.01 6.08 5.06
N SER A 128 -12.68 6.90 4.22
CA SER A 128 -13.27 6.42 2.97
C SER A 128 -12.23 5.82 2.05
N ARG A 129 -11.02 6.33 2.09
CA ARG A 129 -9.90 5.81 1.31
C ARG A 129 -9.40 4.44 1.81
N GLN A 130 -9.28 4.26 3.12
CA GLN A 130 -8.96 2.93 3.68
C GLN A 130 -10.04 1.91 3.31
N LEU A 131 -11.31 2.31 3.37
CA LEU A 131 -12.44 1.47 2.94
C LEU A 131 -12.39 1.13 1.44
N GLU A 132 -11.96 2.05 0.58
CA GLU A 132 -11.77 1.77 -0.84
C GLU A 132 -10.66 0.74 -1.09
N ILE A 133 -9.53 0.87 -0.39
CA ILE A 133 -8.41 -0.08 -0.48
C ILE A 133 -8.88 -1.46 -0.03
N ILE A 134 -9.57 -1.55 1.11
CA ILE A 134 -10.12 -2.80 1.64
C ILE A 134 -11.09 -3.43 0.64
N LYS A 135 -12.08 -2.68 0.13
CA LYS A 135 -13.06 -3.17 -0.85
C LYS A 135 -12.40 -3.66 -2.14
N LYS A 136 -11.37 -2.97 -2.64
CA LYS A 136 -10.62 -3.41 -3.82
C LYS A 136 -9.83 -4.67 -3.52
N SER A 137 -9.15 -4.75 -2.37
CA SER A 137 -8.44 -5.94 -1.93
C SER A 137 -9.37 -7.15 -1.80
N GLU A 138 -10.55 -6.98 -1.18
CA GLU A 138 -11.57 -8.05 -1.08
C GLU A 138 -12.03 -8.53 -2.46
N LYS A 139 -12.27 -7.62 -3.40
CA LYS A 139 -12.66 -7.98 -4.77
C LYS A 139 -11.56 -8.76 -5.49
N ILE A 140 -10.32 -8.31 -5.39
CA ILE A 140 -9.14 -8.98 -5.96
C ILE A 140 -9.01 -10.37 -5.35
N HIS A 141 -9.07 -10.47 -4.02
CA HIS A 141 -9.01 -11.73 -3.29
C HIS A 141 -10.10 -12.72 -3.76
N CYS A 142 -11.34 -12.25 -3.87
CA CYS A 142 -12.47 -13.09 -4.30
C CYS A 142 -12.23 -13.69 -5.71
N ILE A 143 -11.73 -12.89 -6.65
CA ILE A 143 -11.49 -13.35 -8.02
C ILE A 143 -10.35 -14.37 -8.06
N PHE A 144 -9.21 -14.08 -7.45
CA PHE A 144 -8.09 -15.02 -7.39
C PHE A 144 -8.46 -16.33 -6.68
N THR A 145 -9.23 -16.24 -5.59
CA THR A 145 -9.74 -17.44 -4.90
C THR A 145 -10.64 -18.28 -5.80
N ASN A 146 -11.50 -17.65 -6.61
CA ASN A 146 -12.35 -18.38 -7.56
C ASN A 146 -11.51 -19.07 -8.65
N ILE A 147 -10.45 -18.45 -9.17
CA ILE A 147 -9.50 -19.05 -10.11
C ILE A 147 -8.89 -20.32 -9.48
N ALA A 148 -8.46 -20.24 -8.22
CA ALA A 148 -7.90 -21.38 -7.50
C ALA A 148 -8.91 -22.51 -7.26
N ILE A 149 -10.14 -22.18 -6.83
CA ILE A 149 -11.22 -23.18 -6.62
C ILE A 149 -11.58 -23.91 -7.91
N ARG A 150 -11.65 -23.17 -9.03
CA ARG A 150 -11.96 -23.73 -10.35
C ARG A 150 -10.77 -24.45 -10.99
N GLN A 151 -9.57 -24.35 -10.38
CA GLN A 151 -8.35 -24.97 -10.88
C GLN A 151 -7.99 -24.51 -12.31
N GLU A 152 -8.16 -23.21 -12.58
CA GLU A 152 -7.93 -22.64 -13.90
C GLU A 152 -6.42 -22.50 -14.22
N GLY A 153 -5.54 -22.75 -13.22
CA GLY A 153 -4.10 -22.83 -13.38
C GLY A 153 -3.37 -21.48 -13.32
N ILE A 154 -2.04 -21.55 -13.34
CA ILE A 154 -1.16 -20.38 -13.20
C ILE A 154 -1.35 -19.37 -14.35
N GLY A 155 -1.57 -19.85 -15.59
CA GLY A 155 -1.79 -18.98 -16.75
C GLY A 155 -2.94 -17.99 -16.54
N LYS A 156 -4.08 -18.48 -16.01
CA LYS A 156 -5.24 -17.61 -15.73
C LYS A 156 -5.00 -16.61 -14.60
N VAL A 157 -4.20 -16.98 -13.61
CA VAL A 157 -3.75 -16.06 -12.55
C VAL A 157 -2.94 -14.92 -13.15
N LEU A 158 -2.02 -15.23 -14.07
CA LEU A 158 -1.15 -14.23 -14.71
C LEU A 158 -1.94 -13.32 -15.66
N GLU A 159 -2.85 -13.88 -16.46
CA GLU A 159 -3.74 -13.11 -17.33
C GLU A 159 -4.52 -12.06 -16.52
N TYR A 160 -5.17 -12.49 -15.44
CA TYR A 160 -5.94 -11.57 -14.60
C TYR A 160 -5.07 -10.55 -13.87
N LEU A 161 -3.87 -10.95 -13.42
CA LEU A 161 -2.92 -10.01 -12.82
C LEU A 161 -2.46 -8.96 -13.82
N SER A 162 -2.15 -9.37 -15.05
CA SER A 162 -1.76 -8.48 -16.15
C SER A 162 -2.82 -7.42 -16.42
N ASP A 163 -4.11 -7.83 -16.48
CA ASP A 163 -5.24 -6.92 -16.64
C ASP A 163 -5.37 -5.91 -15.49
N LEU A 164 -5.10 -6.35 -14.27
CA LEU A 164 -5.21 -5.49 -13.07
C LEU A 164 -4.12 -4.41 -13.01
N ILE A 165 -2.88 -4.77 -13.33
CA ILE A 165 -1.73 -3.84 -13.19
C ILE A 165 -1.40 -3.13 -14.51
N GLY A 166 -2.04 -3.54 -15.63
CA GLY A 166 -1.82 -2.97 -16.96
C GLY A 166 -0.41 -3.25 -17.52
N GLN A 167 0.22 -4.35 -17.09
CA GLN A 167 1.54 -4.77 -17.52
C GLN A 167 1.58 -6.27 -17.77
N GLU A 168 2.35 -6.72 -18.75
CA GLU A 168 2.58 -8.15 -18.96
C GLU A 168 3.35 -8.74 -17.77
N VAL A 169 2.95 -9.94 -17.38
CA VAL A 169 3.58 -10.65 -16.26
C VAL A 169 3.88 -12.10 -16.62
N ALA A 170 4.91 -12.65 -16.00
CA ALA A 170 5.26 -14.04 -16.14
C ALA A 170 5.60 -14.66 -14.78
N PHE A 171 5.43 -15.96 -14.67
CA PHE A 171 5.98 -16.76 -13.58
C PHE A 171 7.09 -17.66 -14.14
N VAL A 172 8.30 -17.47 -13.62
CA VAL A 172 9.47 -18.27 -13.96
C VAL A 172 9.67 -19.32 -12.88
N ASP A 173 9.39 -20.59 -13.18
CA ASP A 173 9.61 -21.73 -12.29
C ASP A 173 11.04 -22.26 -12.47
N ASN A 174 11.91 -21.93 -11.53
CA ASN A 174 13.32 -22.31 -11.58
C ASN A 174 13.55 -23.79 -11.21
N ILE A 175 12.58 -24.46 -10.60
CA ILE A 175 12.70 -25.89 -10.22
C ILE A 175 12.37 -26.77 -11.42
N LYS A 176 11.22 -26.54 -12.05
CA LYS A 176 10.76 -27.34 -13.22
C LYS A 176 11.24 -26.73 -14.54
N GLN A 177 12.05 -25.65 -14.54
CA GLN A 177 12.64 -24.97 -15.71
C GLN A 177 11.58 -24.64 -16.78
N ARG A 178 10.50 -24.00 -16.37
CA ARG A 178 9.39 -23.62 -17.23
C ARG A 178 8.95 -22.17 -16.96
N VAL A 179 8.37 -21.53 -17.95
CA VAL A 179 7.84 -20.17 -17.89
C VAL A 179 6.36 -20.18 -18.22
N PHE A 180 5.57 -19.50 -17.42
CA PHE A 180 4.17 -19.20 -17.70
C PHE A 180 4.07 -17.70 -17.97
N CYS A 181 3.40 -17.30 -19.03
CA CYS A 181 3.22 -15.90 -19.40
C CYS A 181 1.74 -15.52 -19.38
N SER A 182 1.45 -14.23 -19.14
CA SER A 182 0.09 -13.67 -19.24
C SER A 182 -0.38 -13.54 -20.69
N ASN A 183 0.56 -13.53 -21.65
CA ASN A 183 0.32 -13.44 -23.07
C ASN A 183 1.23 -14.42 -23.80
N ASP A 184 0.71 -15.14 -24.80
CA ASP A 184 1.46 -16.13 -25.60
C ASP A 184 2.60 -15.50 -26.43
N GLU A 185 2.53 -14.18 -26.69
CA GLU A 185 3.57 -13.45 -27.43
C GLU A 185 4.75 -13.01 -26.55
N MET A 186 4.63 -13.16 -25.21
CA MET A 186 5.64 -12.75 -24.26
C MET A 186 6.76 -13.77 -24.14
N GLU A 187 8.00 -13.34 -24.39
CA GLU A 187 9.21 -14.16 -24.20
C GLU A 187 10.04 -13.65 -23.01
N ILE A 188 10.34 -14.54 -22.07
CA ILE A 188 11.24 -14.27 -20.94
C ILE A 188 12.49 -15.14 -21.07
N ASN A 189 13.64 -14.48 -21.15
CA ASN A 189 14.93 -15.18 -21.11
C ASN A 189 15.27 -15.57 -19.67
N MET A 190 15.32 -16.88 -19.41
CA MET A 190 15.56 -17.45 -18.07
C MET A 190 16.97 -17.13 -17.51
N GLU A 191 17.92 -16.73 -18.34
CA GLU A 191 19.29 -16.48 -17.89
C GLU A 191 19.48 -15.08 -17.28
N ASN A 192 18.68 -14.08 -17.70
CA ASN A 192 18.93 -12.69 -17.34
C ASN A 192 17.70 -11.89 -16.84
N TYR A 193 16.52 -12.54 -16.67
CA TYR A 193 15.29 -11.83 -16.28
C TYR A 193 15.42 -11.08 -14.94
N MET A 194 16.15 -11.64 -13.95
CA MET A 194 16.31 -11.04 -12.62
C MET A 194 17.10 -9.72 -12.65
N SER A 195 17.99 -9.54 -13.61
CA SER A 195 18.75 -8.29 -13.77
C SER A 195 18.01 -7.23 -14.58
N LYS A 196 17.01 -7.65 -15.36
CA LYS A 196 16.31 -6.80 -16.31
C LYS A 196 14.97 -6.31 -15.81
N TYR A 197 14.25 -7.12 -15.03
CA TYR A 197 12.87 -6.88 -14.65
C TYR A 197 12.66 -6.93 -13.13
N PRO A 198 11.66 -6.21 -12.60
CA PRO A 198 11.18 -6.38 -11.22
C PRO A 198 10.68 -7.82 -10.99
N CYS A 199 11.23 -8.46 -9.95
CA CYS A 199 10.96 -9.85 -9.61
C CYS A 199 10.46 -9.99 -8.18
N PHE A 200 9.39 -10.75 -7.99
CA PHE A 200 8.78 -11.05 -6.70
C PHE A 200 8.92 -12.54 -6.41
N PRO A 201 9.61 -12.94 -5.32
CA PRO A 201 9.91 -14.34 -5.06
C PRO A 201 8.66 -15.15 -4.67
N ILE A 202 8.54 -16.33 -5.25
CA ILE A 202 7.52 -17.32 -4.91
C ILE A 202 8.18 -18.40 -4.04
N THR A 203 7.94 -18.30 -2.74
CA THR A 203 8.53 -19.18 -1.74
C THR A 203 7.47 -20.08 -1.08
N VAL A 204 7.69 -21.39 -1.11
CA VAL A 204 6.84 -22.41 -0.50
C VAL A 204 7.72 -23.22 0.47
N THR A 205 7.28 -23.40 1.71
CA THR A 205 7.98 -24.19 2.75
C THR A 205 9.48 -23.83 2.88
N ARG A 206 9.80 -22.53 2.90
CA ARG A 206 11.17 -21.97 3.00
C ARG A 206 12.07 -22.18 1.76
N LYS A 207 11.55 -22.72 0.67
CA LYS A 207 12.27 -22.89 -0.60
C LYS A 207 11.67 -21.97 -1.65
N THR A 208 12.51 -21.21 -2.36
CA THR A 208 12.07 -20.39 -3.49
C THR A 208 11.95 -21.27 -4.73
N TYR A 209 10.76 -21.34 -5.29
CA TYR A 209 10.44 -22.12 -6.48
C TYR A 209 10.65 -21.33 -7.75
N GLY A 210 10.50 -20.02 -7.69
CA GLY A 210 10.67 -19.14 -8.85
C GLY A 210 10.31 -17.71 -8.52
N TYR A 211 10.03 -16.93 -9.56
CA TYR A 211 9.74 -15.51 -9.44
C TYR A 211 8.56 -15.11 -10.32
N LEU A 212 7.67 -14.30 -9.76
CA LEU A 212 6.73 -13.52 -10.55
C LEU A 212 7.48 -12.31 -11.11
N VAL A 213 7.43 -12.11 -12.41
CA VAL A 213 8.19 -11.09 -13.16
C VAL A 213 7.21 -10.14 -13.83
N VAL A 214 7.47 -8.83 -13.71
CA VAL A 214 6.71 -7.80 -14.45
C VAL A 214 7.56 -7.33 -15.63
N ASN A 215 7.04 -7.45 -16.85
CA ASN A 215 7.77 -7.18 -18.10
C ASN A 215 7.88 -5.67 -18.41
N GLU A 216 8.27 -4.88 -17.43
CA GLU A 216 8.56 -3.44 -17.59
C GLU A 216 9.73 -3.04 -16.70
N THR A 217 10.87 -2.69 -17.33
CA THR A 217 12.14 -2.40 -16.64
C THR A 217 12.09 -1.25 -15.65
N LYS A 218 11.20 -0.27 -15.88
CA LYS A 218 11.02 0.92 -15.03
C LYS A 218 9.77 0.84 -14.16
N TYR A 219 9.15 -0.34 -14.08
CA TYR A 219 7.93 -0.51 -13.33
C TYR A 219 8.12 -0.20 -11.84
N LYS A 220 7.26 0.65 -11.34
CA LYS A 220 7.13 0.96 -9.90
C LYS A 220 5.72 0.60 -9.47
N ALA A 221 5.61 -0.51 -8.75
CA ALA A 221 4.34 -0.95 -8.22
C ALA A 221 3.73 0.12 -7.30
N ASN A 222 2.49 0.50 -7.56
CA ASN A 222 1.70 1.28 -6.63
C ASN A 222 1.07 0.37 -5.54
N GLU A 223 0.36 0.95 -4.58
CA GLU A 223 -0.23 0.22 -3.46
C GLU A 223 -1.21 -0.88 -3.91
N TYR A 224 -1.99 -0.64 -4.95
CA TYR A 224 -2.95 -1.60 -5.51
C TYR A 224 -2.25 -2.72 -6.28
N ASP A 225 -1.19 -2.39 -7.01
CA ASP A 225 -0.40 -3.38 -7.74
C ASP A 225 0.25 -4.36 -6.76
N LEU A 226 0.79 -3.88 -5.62
CA LEU A 226 1.37 -4.73 -4.59
C LEU A 226 0.35 -5.69 -4.00
N ILE A 227 -0.87 -5.23 -3.74
CA ILE A 227 -1.97 -6.08 -3.26
C ILE A 227 -2.30 -7.16 -4.31
N ALA A 228 -2.42 -6.79 -5.58
CA ALA A 228 -2.72 -7.73 -6.65
C ALA A 228 -1.60 -8.79 -6.81
N ILE A 229 -0.34 -8.35 -6.79
CA ILE A 229 0.85 -9.22 -6.85
C ILE A 229 0.88 -10.19 -5.65
N GLU A 230 0.57 -9.73 -4.45
CA GLU A 230 0.53 -10.55 -3.24
C GLU A 230 -0.54 -11.65 -3.34
N HIS A 231 -1.76 -11.30 -3.77
CA HIS A 231 -2.84 -12.27 -3.96
C HIS A 231 -2.50 -13.27 -5.07
N ALA A 232 -2.02 -12.81 -6.23
CA ALA A 232 -1.57 -13.69 -7.31
C ALA A 232 -0.46 -14.65 -6.85
N SER A 233 0.53 -14.12 -6.15
CA SER A 233 1.63 -14.91 -5.57
C SER A 233 1.11 -15.99 -4.63
N THR A 234 0.09 -15.69 -3.84
CA THR A 234 -0.53 -16.65 -2.91
C THR A 234 -1.19 -17.81 -3.67
N ILE A 235 -1.90 -17.52 -4.76
CA ILE A 235 -2.53 -18.58 -5.56
C ILE A 235 -1.47 -19.41 -6.31
N ILE A 236 -0.44 -18.78 -6.86
CA ILE A 236 0.68 -19.50 -7.48
C ILE A 236 1.35 -20.46 -6.47
N LYS A 237 1.56 -20.02 -5.21
CA LYS A 237 2.08 -20.88 -4.14
C LYS A 237 1.17 -22.06 -3.86
N LEU A 238 -0.15 -21.85 -3.85
CA LEU A 238 -1.13 -22.93 -3.67
C LEU A 238 -1.09 -23.94 -4.82
N GLU A 239 -0.99 -23.51 -6.07
CA GLU A 239 -0.87 -24.39 -7.22
C GLU A 239 0.45 -25.19 -7.17
N ILE A 240 1.57 -24.57 -6.83
CA ILE A 240 2.84 -25.26 -6.63
C ILE A 240 2.74 -26.30 -5.51
N GLN A 241 2.14 -25.95 -4.36
CA GLN A 241 1.95 -26.87 -3.24
C GLN A 241 1.09 -28.07 -3.65
N ARG A 242 0.07 -27.85 -4.45
CA ARG A 242 -0.80 -28.91 -4.99
C ARG A 242 -0.04 -29.83 -5.95
N GLU A 243 0.77 -29.26 -6.87
CA GLU A 243 1.64 -30.08 -7.75
C GLU A 243 2.60 -30.95 -6.92
N ILE A 244 3.24 -30.39 -5.91
CA ILE A 244 4.14 -31.16 -5.02
C ILE A 244 3.41 -32.32 -4.35
N SER A 245 2.21 -32.07 -3.81
CA SER A 245 1.41 -33.10 -3.14
C SER A 245 1.00 -34.21 -4.11
N ASN A 246 0.63 -33.85 -5.34
CA ASN A 246 0.28 -34.84 -6.39
C ASN A 246 1.51 -35.67 -6.79
N ASP A 247 2.66 -35.03 -7.02
CA ASP A 247 3.94 -35.69 -7.36
C ASP A 247 4.34 -36.69 -6.24
N GLU A 248 4.13 -36.33 -4.95
CA GLU A 248 4.39 -37.21 -3.80
C GLU A 248 3.43 -38.41 -3.75
N ILE A 249 2.14 -38.21 -4.03
CA ILE A 249 1.13 -39.27 -4.09
C ILE A 249 1.45 -40.27 -5.21
N GLU A 250 1.74 -39.76 -6.41
CA GLU A 250 2.12 -40.60 -7.54
C GLU A 250 3.38 -41.42 -7.25
N ARG A 251 4.38 -40.80 -6.62
CA ARG A 251 5.61 -41.48 -6.23
C ARG A 251 5.36 -42.59 -5.25
N LYS A 252 4.57 -42.33 -4.20
CA LYS A 252 4.21 -43.37 -3.20
C LYS A 252 3.43 -44.51 -3.84
N TYR A 253 2.51 -44.19 -4.75
CA TYR A 253 1.76 -45.21 -5.47
C TYR A 253 2.68 -46.09 -6.32
N ARG A 254 3.61 -45.51 -7.04
CA ARG A 254 4.60 -46.20 -7.86
C ARG A 254 5.52 -47.05 -7.03
N ASP A 255 6.01 -46.54 -5.89
CA ASP A 255 6.89 -47.28 -4.97
C ASP A 255 6.16 -48.51 -4.39
N ASN A 256 4.90 -48.36 -3.98
CA ASN A 256 4.07 -49.45 -3.51
C ASN A 256 3.84 -50.51 -4.59
N LEU A 257 3.53 -50.11 -5.81
CA LEU A 257 3.32 -51.01 -6.95
C LEU A 257 4.59 -51.83 -7.28
N VAL A 258 5.76 -51.19 -7.20
CA VAL A 258 7.07 -51.88 -7.36
C VAL A 258 7.29 -52.89 -6.26
N LEU A 259 6.96 -52.55 -4.99
CA LEU A 259 7.07 -53.50 -3.88
C LEU A 259 6.11 -54.71 -4.06
N ASP A 260 4.86 -54.45 -4.48
CA ASP A 260 3.89 -55.51 -4.73
C ASP A 260 4.33 -56.48 -5.84
N ILE A 261 4.97 -55.96 -6.91
CA ILE A 261 5.57 -56.74 -7.97
C ILE A 261 6.74 -57.62 -7.40
N ILE A 262 7.64 -56.98 -6.65
CA ILE A 262 8.83 -57.67 -6.08
C ILE A 262 8.43 -58.79 -5.13
N TYR A 263 7.42 -58.56 -4.30
CA TYR A 263 6.95 -59.54 -3.32
C TYR A 263 5.93 -60.56 -3.91
N ASN A 264 5.66 -60.49 -5.21
CA ASN A 264 4.71 -61.35 -5.95
C ASN A 264 3.29 -61.37 -5.37
N ASN A 265 2.87 -60.22 -4.82
CA ASN A 265 1.54 -60.06 -4.21
C ASN A 265 0.45 -59.75 -5.22
N ILE A 266 0.76 -59.59 -6.52
CA ILE A 266 -0.19 -59.32 -7.59
C ILE A 266 -0.74 -60.65 -8.12
N ASN A 267 -1.99 -60.95 -7.73
CA ASN A 267 -2.66 -62.19 -8.14
C ASN A 267 -3.51 -62.03 -9.41
N ASN A 268 -3.64 -60.85 -10.02
CA ASN A 268 -4.48 -60.63 -11.21
C ASN A 268 -3.80 -59.68 -12.23
N GLN A 269 -3.79 -60.08 -13.49
CA GLN A 269 -3.26 -59.29 -14.61
C GLN A 269 -4.06 -57.98 -14.90
N ASP A 270 -5.26 -57.83 -14.31
CA ASP A 270 -6.10 -56.64 -14.48
C ASP A 270 -5.73 -55.47 -13.57
N GLU A 271 -4.89 -55.67 -12.52
CA GLU A 271 -4.39 -54.59 -11.63
C GLU A 271 -3.17 -53.88 -12.21
N LEU A 272 -2.64 -54.29 -13.35
CA LEU A 272 -1.47 -53.73 -14.05
C LEU A 272 -1.85 -52.80 -15.22
N ARG A 273 -3.14 -52.54 -15.47
CA ARG A 273 -3.65 -51.60 -16.44
C ARG A 273 -4.18 -50.36 -15.76
#